data_3f203f8534c159a585c6ccb32d20a899
#
_entry.id   3f203f8534c159a585c6ccb32d20a899
#
_cell.length_a   1.000
_cell.length_b   1.000
_cell.length_c   1.000
_cell.angle_alpha   90.00
_cell.angle_beta   90.00
_cell.angle_gamma   90.00
#
_symmetry.space_group_name_H-M   'P 1'
#
loop_
_entity.id
_entity.type
_entity.pdbx_description
1 polymer ?
#
loop_
_entity_poly.entity_id
_entity_poly.type
_entity_poly.pdbx_seq_one_letter_code
_entity_poly.pdbx_strand_id
1 'polypeptide(L)'
;MTDYINKKERKRDPSFDYAKLSDEVAERAKEGLIEEKGFFIPPSALFCNALKNAPSNEDLNVTLQNIFNEIEKSSLGTPSEENVKGLFADLEVNSNKLGSSHKNRVEKLTKILQAIGGMQLGDYLKSGIDVFGDAYEYLMAMYASNAGKSGGEFFTPQEVSELLAKITLHNQESINKVYDPCCGSGSLLLQFSKVLGDKNVSKGYFGQETNLTTYNLCRINMFLHDINYSKFHIAHGDTLSDPKHEDDKPFDAIVSNPPYSTKWDSNSLLKDDERFKKANVLAPKNAADLAFTMHMLSYLSNSGTAAIVEFPGVLYRGNAEAKIRECLVKENVIDCVIALPNNLFFGTSIATCILVLKKNKKDDTTLFIDASKEFVKEGKKNKLKACNREKILQTYIERKEVKHFCALANIEKIQENDYNLSVNRYVEQEDTKEAIDIKALNSEISQIVEKQSALRNRLESIIKELEA
;
A
#
# COMPACT_ATOMS: atom_id res chain seq x y z
N MET A 1 10.89 22.51 3.53
CA MET A 1 11.20 23.73 4.33
C MET A 1 11.52 24.93 3.42
N THR A 2 12.61 24.91 2.65
CA THR A 2 13.04 26.05 1.79
C THR A 2 11.94 26.55 0.87
N ASP A 3 11.32 25.68 0.09
CA ASP A 3 10.29 26.07 -0.89
C ASP A 3 9.05 26.63 -0.21
N TYR A 4 8.67 26.06 0.94
CA TYR A 4 7.55 26.55 1.73
C TYR A 4 7.82 27.99 2.23
N ILE A 5 8.98 28.22 2.86
CA ILE A 5 9.34 29.55 3.39
C ILE A 5 9.51 30.55 2.25
N ASN A 6 10.22 30.17 1.19
CA ASN A 6 10.41 31.01 0.01
C ASN A 6 9.07 31.41 -0.63
N LYS A 7 8.11 30.50 -0.75
CA LYS A 7 6.76 30.79 -1.28
C LYS A 7 6.01 31.82 -0.44
N LYS A 8 6.19 31.78 0.89
CA LYS A 8 5.53 32.69 1.82
C LYS A 8 6.18 34.10 1.78
N GLU A 9 7.52 34.16 1.86
CA GLU A 9 8.26 35.40 1.99
C GLU A 9 8.46 36.13 0.65
N ARG A 10 8.56 35.43 -0.48
CA ARG A 10 8.68 36.06 -1.81
C ARG A 10 7.46 36.86 -2.25
N LYS A 11 6.33 36.71 -1.54
CA LYS A 11 5.18 37.63 -1.71
C LYS A 11 5.52 39.07 -1.29
N ARG A 12 6.51 39.26 -0.36
CA ARG A 12 6.95 40.52 0.17
C ARG A 12 8.29 40.95 -0.41
N ASP A 13 9.23 40.01 -0.54
CA ASP A 13 10.55 40.20 -1.14
C ASP A 13 10.80 39.09 -2.19
N PRO A 14 10.65 39.40 -3.49
CA PRO A 14 10.86 38.41 -4.56
C PRO A 14 12.28 37.82 -4.60
N SER A 15 13.27 38.47 -4.01
CA SER A 15 14.68 38.03 -3.96
C SER A 15 14.98 37.12 -2.77
N PHE A 16 14.02 36.95 -1.86
CA PHE A 16 14.19 36.15 -0.64
C PHE A 16 14.56 34.67 -0.96
N ASP A 17 15.59 34.22 -0.26
CA ASP A 17 16.03 32.80 -0.36
C ASP A 17 16.48 32.31 1.01
N TYR A 18 15.66 31.47 1.63
CA TYR A 18 15.93 30.92 2.96
C TYR A 18 17.27 30.20 3.05
N ALA A 19 17.70 29.54 1.99
CA ALA A 19 18.96 28.77 1.96
C ALA A 19 20.22 29.70 2.04
N LYS A 20 20.08 31.02 1.84
CA LYS A 20 21.17 32.01 1.91
C LYS A 20 21.23 32.74 3.24
N LEU A 21 20.25 32.54 4.11
CA LEU A 21 20.27 33.16 5.43
C LEU A 21 21.36 32.55 6.32
N SER A 22 21.79 33.28 7.34
CA SER A 22 22.54 32.67 8.44
C SER A 22 21.61 31.94 9.40
N ASP A 23 22.12 30.93 10.11
CA ASP A 23 21.34 30.18 11.08
C ASP A 23 20.79 31.06 12.19
N GLU A 24 21.55 32.09 12.64
CA GLU A 24 21.10 33.07 13.63
C GLU A 24 19.88 33.86 13.19
N VAL A 25 19.79 34.21 11.91
CA VAL A 25 18.63 34.91 11.35
C VAL A 25 17.44 34.00 11.25
N ALA A 26 17.68 32.75 10.82
CA ALA A 26 16.63 31.73 10.70
C ALA A 26 16.06 31.26 12.05
N GLU A 27 16.88 31.27 13.12
CA GLU A 27 16.46 30.91 14.49
C GLU A 27 15.28 31.75 14.99
N ARG A 28 15.16 33.01 14.52
CA ARG A 28 14.03 33.90 14.87
C ARG A 28 12.67 33.40 14.38
N ALA A 29 12.68 32.58 13.34
CA ALA A 29 11.46 31.98 12.78
C ALA A 29 11.19 30.58 13.29
N LYS A 30 12.06 30.00 14.12
CA LYS A 30 12.05 28.61 14.56
C LYS A 30 10.74 28.18 15.21
N GLU A 31 10.28 28.93 16.21
CA GLU A 31 9.05 28.62 16.94
C GLU A 31 7.85 28.53 15.99
N GLY A 32 7.68 29.53 15.13
CA GLY A 32 6.58 29.55 14.16
C GLY A 32 6.69 28.43 13.11
N LEU A 33 7.90 28.03 12.72
CA LEU A 33 8.10 26.91 11.78
C LEU A 33 7.81 25.57 12.44
N ILE A 34 8.17 25.40 13.73
CA ILE A 34 7.83 24.20 14.48
C ILE A 34 6.32 24.09 14.68
N GLU A 35 5.65 25.17 15.04
CA GLU A 35 4.19 25.21 15.17
C GLU A 35 3.49 24.87 13.85
N GLU A 36 4.01 25.34 12.72
CA GLU A 36 3.39 25.20 11.40
C GLU A 36 3.74 23.87 10.70
N LYS A 37 4.99 23.39 10.84
CA LYS A 37 5.53 22.22 10.13
C LYS A 37 5.95 21.06 11.02
N GLY A 38 6.00 21.26 12.32
CA GLY A 38 6.39 20.23 13.30
C GLY A 38 7.88 20.14 13.57
N PHE A 39 8.75 20.79 12.79
CA PHE A 39 10.20 20.74 12.95
C PHE A 39 10.88 21.97 12.36
N PHE A 40 12.16 22.14 12.70
CA PHE A 40 12.99 23.20 12.18
C PHE A 40 14.26 22.65 11.53
N ILE A 41 14.64 23.21 10.38
CA ILE A 41 15.91 22.92 9.70
C ILE A 41 16.61 24.25 9.46
N PRO A 42 17.75 24.53 10.12
CA PRO A 42 18.52 25.76 9.88
C PRO A 42 19.11 25.77 8.46
N PRO A 43 19.39 26.94 7.88
CA PRO A 43 19.92 27.05 6.52
C PRO A 43 21.16 26.18 6.26
N SER A 44 22.11 26.11 7.21
CA SER A 44 23.33 25.30 7.08
C SER A 44 23.05 23.80 6.95
N ALA A 45 21.96 23.33 7.54
CA ALA A 45 21.53 21.92 7.55
C ALA A 45 20.63 21.53 6.36
N LEU A 46 20.26 22.48 5.50
CA LEU A 46 19.47 22.19 4.30
C LEU A 46 20.25 21.31 3.33
N PHE A 47 19.54 20.40 2.66
CA PHE A 47 20.12 19.46 1.71
C PHE A 47 21.01 20.17 0.64
N CYS A 48 20.56 21.29 0.10
CA CYS A 48 21.30 22.05 -0.91
C CYS A 48 22.66 22.56 -0.38
N ASN A 49 22.71 22.99 0.89
CA ASN A 49 23.94 23.47 1.53
C ASN A 49 24.83 22.31 1.98
N ALA A 50 24.26 21.24 2.52
CA ALA A 50 24.98 20.01 2.83
C ALA A 50 25.61 19.40 1.55
N LEU A 51 24.88 19.33 0.45
CA LEU A 51 25.36 18.87 -0.85
C LEU A 51 26.52 19.73 -1.38
N LYS A 52 26.39 21.05 -1.32
CA LYS A 52 27.42 21.99 -1.77
C LYS A 52 28.75 21.79 -1.02
N ASN A 53 28.67 21.50 0.28
CA ASN A 53 29.82 21.33 1.15
C ASN A 53 30.37 19.90 1.15
N ALA A 54 29.60 18.92 0.71
CA ALA A 54 29.94 17.49 0.77
C ALA A 54 31.31 17.12 0.13
N PRO A 55 31.70 17.68 -1.04
CA PRO A 55 32.99 17.32 -1.65
C PRO A 55 34.24 17.73 -0.84
N SER A 56 34.12 18.76 0.01
CA SER A 56 35.21 19.27 0.85
C SER A 56 35.10 18.89 2.33
N ASN A 57 34.02 18.16 2.70
CA ASN A 57 33.77 17.79 4.09
C ASN A 57 34.30 16.38 4.39
N GLU A 58 35.46 16.31 5.04
CA GLU A 58 36.09 15.04 5.41
C GLU A 58 35.30 14.26 6.47
N ASP A 59 34.42 14.93 7.25
CA ASP A 59 33.57 14.38 8.29
C ASP A 59 32.07 14.41 7.92
N LEU A 60 31.76 14.23 6.64
CA LEU A 60 30.38 14.32 6.14
C LEU A 60 29.40 13.40 6.87
N ASN A 61 29.81 12.19 7.24
CA ASN A 61 29.01 11.27 8.02
C ASN A 61 28.63 11.83 9.41
N VAL A 62 29.57 12.48 10.09
CA VAL A 62 29.31 13.15 11.38
C VAL A 62 28.39 14.36 11.18
N THR A 63 28.65 15.14 10.14
CA THR A 63 27.79 16.30 9.78
C THR A 63 26.35 15.86 9.53
N LEU A 64 26.13 14.83 8.73
CA LEU A 64 24.77 14.31 8.46
C LEU A 64 24.11 13.79 9.74
N GLN A 65 24.83 13.05 10.59
CA GLN A 65 24.29 12.58 11.86
C GLN A 65 23.86 13.75 12.76
N ASN A 66 24.66 14.81 12.82
CA ASN A 66 24.31 16.00 13.60
C ASN A 66 23.05 16.69 13.02
N ILE A 67 22.97 16.85 11.70
CA ILE A 67 21.79 17.40 11.04
C ILE A 67 20.52 16.60 11.43
N PHE A 68 20.55 15.28 11.34
CA PHE A 68 19.41 14.45 11.72
C PHE A 68 19.03 14.62 13.19
N ASN A 69 20.02 14.60 14.07
CA ASN A 69 19.81 14.82 15.50
C ASN A 69 19.24 16.21 15.82
N GLU A 70 19.68 17.26 15.13
CA GLU A 70 19.19 18.64 15.31
C GLU A 70 17.74 18.78 14.83
N ILE A 71 17.38 18.18 13.71
CA ILE A 71 16.00 18.16 13.23
C ILE A 71 15.09 17.49 14.28
N GLU A 72 15.46 16.32 14.78
CA GLU A 72 14.69 15.61 15.81
C GLU A 72 14.61 16.40 17.11
N LYS A 73 15.70 16.97 17.57
CA LYS A 73 15.76 17.82 18.78
C LYS A 73 14.90 19.07 18.66
N SER A 74 14.71 19.60 17.46
CA SER A 74 13.91 20.81 17.28
C SER A 74 12.45 20.65 17.70
N SER A 75 11.93 19.43 17.70
CA SER A 75 10.55 19.11 18.06
C SER A 75 10.36 18.71 19.53
N LEU A 76 11.45 18.55 20.32
CA LEU A 76 11.35 18.12 21.72
C LEU A 76 10.51 19.08 22.55
N GLY A 77 9.58 18.53 23.34
CA GLY A 77 8.65 19.29 24.18
C GLY A 77 7.53 20.01 23.41
N THR A 78 7.39 19.73 22.09
CA THR A 78 6.32 20.29 21.26
C THR A 78 5.28 19.22 20.90
N PRO A 79 4.09 19.62 20.44
CA PRO A 79 3.06 18.64 20.00
C PRO A 79 3.47 17.72 18.86
N SER A 80 4.53 18.06 18.12
CA SER A 80 5.07 17.26 17.00
C SER A 80 6.15 16.25 17.41
N GLU A 81 6.55 16.24 18.69
CA GLU A 81 7.67 15.39 19.15
C GLU A 81 7.50 13.92 18.72
N GLU A 82 6.34 13.33 18.94
CA GLU A 82 6.09 11.92 18.60
C GLU A 82 6.24 11.63 17.11
N ASN A 83 5.92 12.60 16.27
CA ASN A 83 5.99 12.43 14.81
C ASN A 83 7.39 12.61 14.25
N VAL A 84 8.29 13.30 14.97
CA VAL A 84 9.65 13.63 14.51
C VAL A 84 10.73 12.84 15.23
N LYS A 85 10.53 12.51 16.51
CA LYS A 85 11.49 11.75 17.32
C LYS A 85 11.80 10.38 16.68
N GLY A 86 13.09 10.08 16.55
CA GLY A 86 13.57 8.82 15.96
C GLY A 86 13.26 8.68 14.45
N LEU A 87 12.93 9.77 13.76
CA LEU A 87 12.58 9.75 12.34
C LEU A 87 13.71 9.23 11.46
N PHE A 88 14.96 9.45 11.88
CA PHE A 88 16.18 9.04 11.20
C PHE A 88 16.93 7.89 11.89
N ALA A 89 16.29 7.20 12.84
CA ALA A 89 16.95 6.19 13.67
C ALA A 89 17.53 5.00 12.89
N ASP A 90 16.99 4.71 11.72
CA ASP A 90 17.44 3.64 10.83
C ASP A 90 18.42 4.11 9.73
N LEU A 91 18.77 5.41 9.69
CA LEU A 91 19.77 5.97 8.77
C LEU A 91 21.17 5.89 9.39
N GLU A 92 21.82 4.74 9.25
CA GLU A 92 23.14 4.46 9.78
C GLU A 92 24.26 5.03 8.87
N VAL A 93 24.50 6.35 8.91
CA VAL A 93 25.55 7.03 8.10
C VAL A 93 26.98 6.56 8.47
N ASN A 94 27.15 5.90 9.59
CA ASN A 94 28.40 5.33 10.06
C ASN A 94 28.54 3.82 9.80
N SER A 95 27.54 3.20 9.13
CA SER A 95 27.52 1.75 8.90
C SER A 95 28.69 1.26 8.03
N ASN A 96 29.25 0.12 8.39
CA ASN A 96 30.26 -0.58 7.59
C ASN A 96 29.75 -1.00 6.19
N LYS A 97 28.42 -1.06 5.99
CA LYS A 97 27.81 -1.29 4.68
C LYS A 97 28.09 -0.16 3.68
N LEU A 98 28.35 1.05 4.17
CA LEU A 98 28.75 2.19 3.36
C LEU A 98 30.25 2.14 2.98
N GLY A 99 31.08 1.50 3.80
CA GLY A 99 32.51 1.35 3.56
C GLY A 99 33.26 0.93 4.82
N SER A 100 34.33 0.16 4.65
CA SER A 100 35.13 -0.37 5.75
C SER A 100 36.01 0.68 6.46
N SER A 101 36.31 1.80 5.81
CA SER A 101 37.05 2.93 6.39
C SER A 101 36.23 4.19 6.43
N HIS A 102 36.61 5.15 7.30
CA HIS A 102 36.00 6.46 7.38
C HIS A 102 35.96 7.15 6.00
N LYS A 103 37.08 7.20 5.31
CA LYS A 103 37.21 7.79 3.98
C LYS A 103 36.24 7.15 2.97
N ASN A 104 36.15 5.82 2.93
CA ASN A 104 35.25 5.12 2.01
C ASN A 104 33.77 5.45 2.30
N ARG A 105 33.37 5.58 3.58
CA ARG A 105 32.03 5.98 3.96
C ARG A 105 31.70 7.40 3.50
N VAL A 106 32.62 8.36 3.74
CA VAL A 106 32.45 9.75 3.31
C VAL A 106 32.35 9.85 1.78
N GLU A 107 33.25 9.18 1.04
CA GLU A 107 33.18 9.14 -0.44
C GLU A 107 31.85 8.59 -0.96
N LYS A 108 31.35 7.52 -0.33
CA LYS A 108 30.06 6.91 -0.74
C LYS A 108 28.87 7.82 -0.42
N LEU A 109 28.86 8.43 0.76
CA LEU A 109 27.83 9.42 1.15
C LEU A 109 27.84 10.62 0.22
N THR A 110 29.01 11.15 -0.12
CA THR A 110 29.15 12.24 -1.09
C THR A 110 28.55 11.90 -2.45
N LYS A 111 28.86 10.68 -2.97
CA LYS A 111 28.27 10.19 -4.23
C LYS A 111 26.74 10.05 -4.15
N ILE A 112 26.23 9.56 -3.01
CA ILE A 112 24.76 9.44 -2.79
C ILE A 112 24.12 10.82 -2.80
N LEU A 113 24.66 11.79 -2.05
CA LEU A 113 24.12 13.16 -2.03
C LEU A 113 24.17 13.80 -3.42
N GLN A 114 25.27 13.62 -4.17
CA GLN A 114 25.40 14.13 -5.54
C GLN A 114 24.39 13.47 -6.50
N ALA A 115 24.18 12.16 -6.38
CA ALA A 115 23.20 11.46 -7.20
C ALA A 115 21.77 11.95 -6.92
N ILE A 116 21.40 12.12 -5.65
CA ILE A 116 20.10 12.66 -5.24
C ILE A 116 19.96 14.12 -5.72
N GLY A 117 20.99 14.94 -5.55
CA GLY A 117 20.98 16.34 -5.97
C GLY A 117 20.94 16.54 -7.48
N GLY A 118 21.38 15.54 -8.26
CA GLY A 118 21.28 15.51 -9.72
C GLY A 118 19.93 15.06 -10.26
N MET A 119 19.03 14.55 -9.39
CA MET A 119 17.68 14.15 -9.80
C MET A 119 16.83 15.37 -10.12
N GLN A 120 16.15 15.35 -11.26
CA GLN A 120 15.15 16.37 -11.60
C GLN A 120 13.81 15.98 -10.97
N LEU A 121 13.62 16.33 -9.70
CA LEU A 121 12.41 16.04 -8.93
C LEU A 121 11.25 17.02 -9.24
N GLY A 122 11.38 17.84 -10.29
CA GLY A 122 10.38 18.84 -10.67
C GLY A 122 10.49 20.15 -9.90
N ASP A 123 9.61 21.09 -10.24
CA ASP A 123 9.50 22.39 -9.56
C ASP A 123 8.25 22.35 -8.66
N TYR A 124 8.45 22.26 -7.36
CA TYR A 124 7.38 22.26 -6.36
C TYR A 124 6.39 23.42 -6.53
N LEU A 125 6.90 24.58 -6.96
CA LEU A 125 6.07 25.78 -7.15
C LEU A 125 5.15 25.68 -8.38
N LYS A 126 5.53 24.87 -9.39
CA LYS A 126 4.78 24.72 -10.64
C LYS A 126 3.88 23.50 -10.66
N SER A 127 4.32 22.41 -10.05
CA SER A 127 3.65 21.10 -10.15
C SER A 127 2.86 20.68 -8.90
N GLY A 128 3.02 21.40 -7.78
CA GLY A 128 2.41 21.02 -6.49
C GLY A 128 3.18 19.88 -5.80
N ILE A 129 2.62 19.40 -4.69
CA ILE A 129 3.22 18.42 -3.76
C ILE A 129 3.41 17.04 -4.40
N ASP A 130 2.60 16.71 -5.38
CA ASP A 130 2.52 15.36 -5.95
C ASP A 130 3.83 14.86 -6.57
N VAL A 131 4.70 15.74 -7.05
CA VAL A 131 5.94 15.29 -7.72
C VAL A 131 6.92 14.62 -6.75
N PHE A 132 7.02 15.11 -5.52
CA PHE A 132 7.87 14.47 -4.50
C PHE A 132 7.25 13.20 -3.97
N GLY A 133 5.95 13.21 -3.72
CA GLY A 133 5.20 12.04 -3.33
C GLY A 133 5.25 10.94 -4.40
N ASP A 134 4.99 11.28 -5.64
CA ASP A 134 5.07 10.35 -6.77
C ASP A 134 6.48 9.81 -6.99
N ALA A 135 7.52 10.65 -6.86
CA ALA A 135 8.91 10.21 -6.94
C ALA A 135 9.27 9.25 -5.79
N TYR A 136 8.80 9.56 -4.58
CA TYR A 136 9.00 8.68 -3.42
C TYR A 136 8.26 7.35 -3.59
N GLU A 137 7.00 7.36 -4.00
CA GLU A 137 6.22 6.16 -4.30
C GLU A 137 6.86 5.33 -5.41
N TYR A 138 7.41 5.98 -6.46
CA TYR A 138 8.17 5.30 -7.50
C TYR A 138 9.42 4.61 -6.95
N LEU A 139 10.19 5.30 -6.10
CA LEU A 139 11.37 4.71 -5.45
C LEU A 139 10.99 3.54 -4.54
N MET A 140 9.88 3.64 -3.81
CA MET A 140 9.35 2.54 -2.99
C MET A 140 8.92 1.36 -3.84
N ALA A 141 8.24 1.59 -4.96
CA ALA A 141 7.87 0.55 -5.92
C ALA A 141 9.12 -0.14 -6.51
N MET A 142 10.16 0.62 -6.85
CA MET A 142 11.44 0.10 -7.32
C MET A 142 12.17 -0.71 -6.24
N TYR A 143 12.18 -0.24 -4.99
CA TYR A 143 12.72 -0.96 -3.85
C TYR A 143 11.97 -2.28 -3.65
N ALA A 144 10.65 -2.25 -3.61
CA ALA A 144 9.80 -3.42 -3.48
C ALA A 144 10.03 -4.43 -4.61
N SER A 145 10.19 -3.98 -5.86
CA SER A 145 10.47 -4.84 -7.01
C SER A 145 11.83 -5.55 -6.93
N ASN A 146 12.82 -4.92 -6.29
CA ASN A 146 14.17 -5.43 -6.14
C ASN A 146 14.37 -6.26 -4.85
N ALA A 147 13.53 -6.07 -3.84
CA ALA A 147 13.62 -6.75 -2.55
C ALA A 147 13.14 -8.22 -2.57
N GLY A 148 12.66 -8.72 -3.71
CA GLY A 148 12.22 -10.11 -3.87
C GLY A 148 10.87 -10.39 -3.19
N LYS A 149 10.75 -11.55 -2.49
CA LYS A 149 9.49 -12.01 -1.89
C LYS A 149 8.86 -11.03 -0.88
N SER A 150 9.66 -10.21 -0.24
CA SER A 150 9.21 -9.21 0.75
C SER A 150 8.68 -7.91 0.11
N GLY A 151 8.89 -7.71 -1.18
CA GLY A 151 8.55 -6.44 -1.84
C GLY A 151 7.06 -6.12 -1.90
N GLY A 152 6.21 -7.13 -1.99
CA GLY A 152 4.75 -6.98 -2.00
C GLY A 152 4.16 -6.60 -0.65
N GLU A 153 4.89 -6.84 0.44
CA GLU A 153 4.47 -6.51 1.81
C GLU A 153 4.64 -5.01 2.12
N PHE A 154 5.45 -4.29 1.33
CA PHE A 154 5.78 -2.89 1.62
C PHE A 154 5.05 -1.88 0.75
N PHE A 155 4.45 -2.30 -0.36
CA PHE A 155 3.86 -1.36 -1.31
C PHE A 155 2.62 -1.93 -2.00
N THR A 156 1.49 -1.25 -1.83
CA THR A 156 0.24 -1.54 -2.56
C THR A 156 0.21 -0.69 -3.83
N PRO A 157 -0.10 -1.27 -5.02
CA PRO A 157 -0.24 -0.49 -6.25
C PRO A 157 -1.21 0.68 -6.09
N GLN A 158 -0.84 1.87 -6.59
CA GLN A 158 -1.64 3.08 -6.42
C GLN A 158 -3.07 2.94 -6.93
N GLU A 159 -3.26 2.22 -8.04
CA GLU A 159 -4.57 1.95 -8.61
C GLU A 159 -5.48 1.11 -7.69
N VAL A 160 -4.90 0.19 -6.91
CA VAL A 160 -5.65 -0.57 -5.91
C VAL A 160 -5.93 0.31 -4.69
N SER A 161 -4.95 1.08 -4.25
CA SER A 161 -5.11 2.02 -3.13
C SER A 161 -6.20 3.06 -3.39
N GLU A 162 -6.26 3.61 -4.61
CA GLU A 162 -7.33 4.53 -5.04
C GLU A 162 -8.70 3.85 -5.04
N LEU A 163 -8.78 2.61 -5.51
CA LEU A 163 -10.03 1.84 -5.52
C LEU A 163 -10.54 1.60 -4.10
N LEU A 164 -9.66 1.18 -3.17
CA LEU A 164 -10.00 0.98 -1.76
C LEU A 164 -10.52 2.27 -1.12
N ALA A 165 -9.83 3.39 -1.33
CA ALA A 165 -10.26 4.68 -0.81
C ALA A 165 -11.64 5.08 -1.36
N LYS A 166 -11.87 4.96 -2.67
CA LYS A 166 -13.16 5.29 -3.29
C LYS A 166 -14.30 4.39 -2.82
N ILE A 167 -14.05 3.09 -2.61
CA ILE A 167 -15.04 2.16 -2.06
C ILE A 167 -15.42 2.56 -0.62
N THR A 168 -14.43 2.84 0.22
CA THR A 168 -14.67 3.20 1.63
C THR A 168 -15.32 4.58 1.80
N LEU A 169 -15.11 5.47 0.85
CA LEU A 169 -15.65 6.83 0.82
C LEU A 169 -17.00 6.93 0.11
N HIS A 170 -17.56 5.82 -0.38
CA HIS A 170 -18.83 5.88 -1.11
C HIS A 170 -19.92 6.56 -0.28
N ASN A 171 -20.56 7.60 -0.85
CA ASN A 171 -21.55 8.47 -0.22
C ASN A 171 -21.04 9.34 0.94
N GLN A 172 -19.71 9.59 1.02
CA GLN A 172 -19.14 10.48 2.03
C GLN A 172 -18.31 11.58 1.36
N GLU A 173 -18.61 12.83 1.64
CA GLU A 173 -17.85 14.00 1.18
C GLU A 173 -16.75 14.40 2.19
N SER A 174 -16.89 13.95 3.43
CA SER A 174 -15.94 14.18 4.51
C SER A 174 -16.00 13.04 5.52
N ILE A 175 -14.89 12.78 6.18
CA ILE A 175 -14.76 11.76 7.24
C ILE A 175 -13.95 12.30 8.41
N ASN A 176 -14.08 11.68 9.59
CA ASN A 176 -13.29 12.09 10.74
C ASN A 176 -11.92 11.41 10.74
N LYS A 177 -11.90 10.08 10.71
CA LYS A 177 -10.69 9.29 10.91
C LYS A 177 -10.55 8.20 9.85
N VAL A 178 -9.34 8.09 9.30
CA VAL A 178 -8.91 6.97 8.45
C VAL A 178 -7.92 6.12 9.23
N TYR A 179 -8.00 4.80 9.11
CA TYR A 179 -7.10 3.87 9.78
C TYR A 179 -6.56 2.79 8.84
N ASP A 180 -5.27 2.48 9.00
CA ASP A 180 -4.62 1.30 8.39
C ASP A 180 -3.81 0.55 9.46
N PRO A 181 -4.24 -0.65 9.89
CA PRO A 181 -3.55 -1.45 10.90
C PRO A 181 -2.19 -2.03 10.44
N CYS A 182 -1.87 -1.98 9.15
CA CYS A 182 -0.62 -2.45 8.56
C CYS A 182 -0.14 -1.44 7.52
N CYS A 183 0.04 -0.17 7.96
CA CYS A 183 0.11 0.98 7.07
C CYS A 183 1.32 1.00 6.11
N GLY A 184 2.34 0.17 6.35
CA GLY A 184 3.51 0.15 5.50
C GLY A 184 4.12 1.54 5.36
N SER A 185 4.31 1.99 4.13
CA SER A 185 4.80 3.34 3.81
C SER A 185 3.71 4.43 3.85
N GLY A 186 2.47 4.10 4.22
CA GLY A 186 1.35 5.05 4.30
C GLY A 186 0.64 5.33 2.98
N SER A 187 0.98 4.61 1.91
CA SER A 187 0.43 4.89 0.58
C SER A 187 -1.11 4.75 0.52
N LEU A 188 -1.71 3.80 1.25
CA LEU A 188 -3.16 3.65 1.36
C LEU A 188 -3.80 4.86 2.06
N LEU A 189 -3.22 5.31 3.17
CA LEU A 189 -3.71 6.47 3.92
C LEU A 189 -3.68 7.75 3.07
N LEU A 190 -2.60 7.96 2.33
CA LEU A 190 -2.42 9.15 1.48
C LEU A 190 -3.42 9.24 0.32
N GLN A 191 -3.99 8.11 -0.14
CA GLN A 191 -5.03 8.17 -1.17
C GLN A 191 -6.28 8.90 -0.71
N PHE A 192 -6.60 8.90 0.58
CA PHE A 192 -7.73 9.66 1.11
C PHE A 192 -7.51 11.17 0.99
N SER A 193 -6.28 11.65 1.23
CA SER A 193 -5.93 13.06 0.97
C SER A 193 -6.06 13.41 -0.51
N LYS A 194 -5.63 12.53 -1.41
CA LYS A 194 -5.76 12.74 -2.86
C LYS A 194 -7.22 12.73 -3.33
N VAL A 195 -8.07 11.86 -2.79
CA VAL A 195 -9.47 11.71 -3.22
C VAL A 195 -10.38 12.77 -2.60
N LEU A 196 -10.27 13.04 -1.31
CA LEU A 196 -11.13 13.98 -0.58
C LEU A 196 -10.55 15.38 -0.45
N GLY A 197 -9.24 15.53 -0.53
CA GLY A 197 -8.50 16.69 -0.04
C GLY A 197 -8.34 16.66 1.48
N ASP A 198 -7.20 17.13 1.96
CA ASP A 198 -6.79 17.03 3.39
C ASP A 198 -7.78 17.70 4.37
N LYS A 199 -8.48 18.74 3.93
CA LYS A 199 -9.46 19.46 4.76
C LYS A 199 -10.69 18.62 5.12
N ASN A 200 -10.99 17.60 4.31
CA ASN A 200 -12.18 16.77 4.47
C ASN A 200 -11.92 15.52 5.33
N VAL A 201 -10.68 15.33 5.84
CA VAL A 201 -10.34 14.36 6.88
C VAL A 201 -10.11 15.12 8.18
N SER A 202 -11.15 15.21 9.03
CA SER A 202 -11.18 16.21 10.11
C SER A 202 -10.23 15.90 11.27
N LYS A 203 -10.11 14.64 11.70
CA LYS A 203 -9.23 14.20 12.79
C LYS A 203 -7.95 13.51 12.32
N GLY A 204 -7.87 13.16 11.00
CA GLY A 204 -6.64 12.73 10.38
C GLY A 204 -6.50 11.24 10.12
N TYR A 205 -5.25 10.84 9.96
CA TYR A 205 -4.81 9.55 9.48
C TYR A 205 -4.14 8.77 10.60
N PHE A 206 -4.57 7.55 10.84
CA PHE A 206 -4.07 6.66 11.87
C PHE A 206 -3.46 5.43 11.20
N GLY A 207 -2.30 5.02 11.67
CA GLY A 207 -1.64 3.84 11.11
C GLY A 207 -0.81 3.11 12.15
N GLN A 208 -0.62 1.81 11.95
CA GLN A 208 0.31 1.03 12.77
C GLN A 208 1.20 0.18 11.88
N GLU A 209 2.50 0.12 12.20
CA GLU A 209 3.50 -0.61 11.44
C GLU A 209 4.52 -1.26 12.39
N THR A 210 4.82 -2.53 12.15
CA THR A 210 5.72 -3.31 13.00
C THR A 210 7.20 -3.14 12.63
N ASN A 211 7.49 -2.85 11.35
CA ASN A 211 8.85 -2.65 10.88
C ASN A 211 9.29 -1.21 11.10
N LEU A 212 10.39 -1.00 11.86
CA LEU A 212 10.88 0.34 12.21
C LEU A 212 11.20 1.20 10.98
N THR A 213 11.88 0.64 9.98
CA THR A 213 12.25 1.37 8.76
C THR A 213 11.01 1.82 8.01
N THR A 214 10.05 0.92 7.82
CA THR A 214 8.78 1.20 7.12
C THR A 214 7.92 2.20 7.90
N TYR A 215 7.88 2.09 9.23
CA TYR A 215 7.26 3.06 10.13
C TYR A 215 7.84 4.47 9.96
N ASN A 216 9.19 4.61 9.93
CA ASN A 216 9.86 5.87 9.69
C ASN A 216 9.56 6.41 8.28
N LEU A 217 9.59 5.53 7.27
CA LEU A 217 9.23 5.89 5.91
C LEU A 217 7.78 6.41 5.79
N CYS A 218 6.83 5.82 6.52
CA CYS A 218 5.45 6.31 6.57
C CYS A 218 5.37 7.75 7.09
N ARG A 219 6.03 8.04 8.22
CA ARG A 219 6.05 9.39 8.80
C ARG A 219 6.71 10.41 7.85
N ILE A 220 7.82 10.05 7.23
CA ILE A 220 8.48 10.89 6.21
C ILE A 220 7.52 11.12 5.04
N ASN A 221 6.81 10.09 4.60
CA ASN A 221 5.88 10.18 3.49
C ASN A 221 4.71 11.13 3.80
N MET A 222 4.17 11.09 5.03
CA MET A 222 3.16 12.07 5.47
C MET A 222 3.69 13.51 5.37
N PHE A 223 4.90 13.78 5.86
CA PHE A 223 5.52 15.11 5.74
C PHE A 223 5.78 15.53 4.29
N LEU A 224 6.19 14.60 3.42
CA LEU A 224 6.44 14.90 1.99
C LEU A 224 5.15 15.26 1.24
N HIS A 225 4.02 14.69 1.64
CA HIS A 225 2.70 15.02 1.11
C HIS A 225 2.04 16.22 1.82
N ASP A 226 2.82 16.99 2.60
CA ASP A 226 2.38 18.19 3.33
C ASP A 226 1.22 17.94 4.31
N ILE A 227 1.07 16.70 4.76
CA ILE A 227 0.12 16.37 5.84
C ILE A 227 0.68 16.96 7.13
N ASN A 228 -0.11 17.82 7.78
CA ASN A 228 0.31 18.44 9.04
C ASN A 228 0.52 17.38 10.12
N TYR A 229 1.55 17.54 10.95
CA TYR A 229 1.88 16.63 12.04
C TYR A 229 0.69 16.36 12.99
N SER A 230 -0.20 17.32 13.17
CA SER A 230 -1.42 17.16 13.99
C SER A 230 -2.50 16.30 13.33
N LYS A 231 -2.29 15.88 12.09
CA LYS A 231 -3.24 15.12 11.28
C LYS A 231 -2.82 13.68 11.01
N PHE A 232 -1.65 13.24 11.43
CA PHE A 232 -1.28 11.85 11.31
C PHE A 232 -0.73 11.28 12.63
N HIS A 233 -1.17 10.08 12.93
CA HIS A 233 -0.88 9.33 14.14
C HIS A 233 -0.42 7.93 13.75
N ILE A 234 0.89 7.81 13.50
CA ILE A 234 1.49 6.54 13.10
C ILE A 234 2.18 5.92 14.32
N ALA A 235 1.81 4.69 14.66
CA ALA A 235 2.36 3.97 15.82
C ALA A 235 3.27 2.83 15.37
N HIS A 236 4.34 2.58 16.11
CA HIS A 236 5.24 1.45 15.91
C HIS A 236 4.84 0.28 16.82
N GLY A 237 4.64 -0.89 16.25
CA GLY A 237 4.31 -2.11 16.99
C GLY A 237 3.44 -3.09 16.23
N ASP A 238 3.28 -4.29 16.79
CA ASP A 238 2.43 -5.33 16.22
C ASP A 238 0.96 -5.08 16.55
N THR A 239 0.15 -4.84 15.54
CA THR A 239 -1.28 -4.54 15.67
C THR A 239 -2.09 -5.63 16.36
N LEU A 240 -1.73 -6.89 16.16
CA LEU A 240 -2.51 -8.00 16.72
C LEU A 240 -2.22 -8.24 18.19
N SER A 241 -0.96 -8.11 18.62
CA SER A 241 -0.52 -8.35 19.99
C SER A 241 -0.45 -7.08 20.85
N ASP A 242 -0.25 -5.90 20.24
CA ASP A 242 -0.09 -4.62 20.93
C ASP A 242 -0.76 -3.47 20.14
N PRO A 243 -2.11 -3.47 20.05
CA PRO A 243 -2.86 -2.45 19.31
C PRO A 243 -2.73 -1.07 19.97
N LYS A 244 -2.15 -0.10 19.25
CA LYS A 244 -1.85 1.24 19.78
C LYS A 244 -3.00 2.24 19.66
N HIS A 245 -3.99 1.97 18.81
CA HIS A 245 -5.12 2.88 18.53
C HIS A 245 -6.43 2.42 19.19
N GLU A 246 -6.34 1.76 20.34
CA GLU A 246 -7.53 1.29 21.08
C GLU A 246 -8.40 2.46 21.57
N ASP A 247 -7.78 3.55 22.04
CA ASP A 247 -8.47 4.74 22.50
C ASP A 247 -8.93 5.66 21.37
N ASP A 248 -8.41 5.44 20.16
CA ASP A 248 -8.75 6.25 18.99
C ASP A 248 -9.98 5.74 18.23
N LYS A 249 -10.39 4.49 18.42
CA LYS A 249 -11.58 3.94 17.76
C LYS A 249 -12.86 4.65 18.21
N PRO A 250 -13.95 4.66 17.42
CA PRO A 250 -14.09 4.02 16.12
C PRO A 250 -13.55 4.86 14.94
N PHE A 251 -13.30 4.18 13.81
CA PHE A 251 -12.84 4.78 12.56
C PHE A 251 -13.91 4.75 11.47
N ASP A 252 -14.00 5.81 10.65
CA ASP A 252 -15.02 5.92 9.60
C ASP A 252 -14.63 5.18 8.33
N ALA A 253 -13.34 5.18 8.01
CA ALA A 253 -12.77 4.42 6.91
C ALA A 253 -11.58 3.60 7.43
N ILE A 254 -11.56 2.31 7.12
CA ILE A 254 -10.41 1.45 7.41
C ILE A 254 -9.98 0.78 6.11
N VAL A 255 -8.71 0.87 5.78
CA VAL A 255 -8.11 0.21 4.62
C VAL A 255 -6.88 -0.55 5.06
N SER A 256 -6.57 -1.67 4.44
CA SER A 256 -5.31 -2.36 4.67
C SER A 256 -4.94 -3.33 3.56
N ASN A 257 -3.65 -3.54 3.42
CA ASN A 257 -3.08 -4.66 2.70
C ASN A 257 -2.12 -5.39 3.67
N PRO A 258 -2.64 -6.24 4.57
CA PRO A 258 -1.84 -6.89 5.58
C PRO A 258 -0.90 -7.94 4.98
N PRO A 259 0.16 -8.37 5.70
CA PRO A 259 1.04 -9.43 5.23
C PRO A 259 0.29 -10.76 5.13
N TYR A 260 0.32 -11.40 3.94
CA TYR A 260 -0.43 -12.64 3.68
C TYR A 260 0.18 -13.85 4.37
N SER A 261 -0.68 -14.68 4.97
CA SER A 261 -0.30 -15.94 5.61
C SER A 261 0.87 -15.79 6.59
N THR A 262 0.91 -14.68 7.32
CA THR A 262 1.95 -14.42 8.30
C THR A 262 1.69 -15.16 9.61
N LYS A 263 2.77 -15.50 10.32
CA LYS A 263 2.69 -16.04 11.67
C LYS A 263 2.37 -14.93 12.67
N TRP A 264 1.54 -15.24 13.64
CA TRP A 264 1.21 -14.32 14.74
C TRP A 264 1.12 -15.05 16.08
N ASP A 265 1.17 -14.31 17.16
CA ASP A 265 0.98 -14.88 18.50
C ASP A 265 -0.51 -15.07 18.79
N SER A 266 -1.06 -16.22 18.38
CA SER A 266 -2.43 -16.62 18.66
C SER A 266 -2.57 -17.20 20.06
N ASN A 267 -2.16 -16.48 21.09
CA ASN A 267 -2.32 -16.90 22.49
C ASN A 267 -3.79 -17.12 22.82
N SER A 268 -4.09 -18.20 23.54
CA SER A 268 -5.47 -18.55 23.91
C SER A 268 -6.21 -17.47 24.71
N LEU A 269 -5.50 -16.59 25.40
CA LEU A 269 -6.08 -15.43 26.10
C LEU A 269 -6.74 -14.43 25.13
N LEU A 270 -6.30 -14.37 23.88
CA LEU A 270 -6.92 -13.53 22.85
C LEU A 270 -8.33 -14.00 22.44
N LYS A 271 -8.78 -15.19 22.86
CA LYS A 271 -10.18 -15.59 22.63
C LYS A 271 -11.19 -14.71 23.35
N ASP A 272 -10.80 -14.14 24.49
CA ASP A 272 -11.64 -13.25 25.29
C ASP A 272 -11.49 -11.78 24.85
N ASP A 273 -10.57 -11.49 23.95
CA ASP A 273 -10.39 -10.16 23.37
C ASP A 273 -11.63 -9.77 22.54
N GLU A 274 -12.10 -8.52 22.75
CA GLU A 274 -13.28 -7.97 22.07
C GLU A 274 -13.24 -8.11 20.55
N ARG A 275 -12.05 -8.12 19.96
CA ARG A 275 -11.83 -8.28 18.53
C ARG A 275 -12.17 -9.66 18.02
N PHE A 276 -11.95 -10.71 18.84
CA PHE A 276 -12.00 -12.11 18.40
C PHE A 276 -13.11 -12.93 19.07
N LYS A 277 -13.61 -12.50 20.23
CA LYS A 277 -14.55 -13.29 21.06
C LYS A 277 -15.82 -13.74 20.35
N LYS A 278 -16.36 -12.94 19.41
CA LYS A 278 -17.59 -13.28 18.70
C LYS A 278 -17.46 -14.54 17.84
N ALA A 279 -16.32 -14.76 17.20
CA ALA A 279 -16.07 -15.96 16.41
C ALA A 279 -15.80 -17.20 17.28
N ASN A 280 -15.53 -17.02 18.57
CA ASN A 280 -15.16 -18.05 19.54
C ASN A 280 -14.00 -18.95 19.06
N VAL A 281 -13.21 -18.45 18.14
CA VAL A 281 -12.04 -19.14 17.55
C VAL A 281 -11.05 -18.07 17.08
N LEU A 282 -9.75 -18.36 17.25
CA LEU A 282 -8.69 -17.51 16.70
C LEU A 282 -8.32 -17.96 15.30
N ALA A 283 -7.87 -17.05 14.46
CA ALA A 283 -7.25 -17.37 13.18
C ALA A 283 -6.05 -18.32 13.39
N PRO A 284 -5.70 -19.15 12.40
CA PRO A 284 -4.58 -20.09 12.55
C PRO A 284 -3.26 -19.38 12.87
N LYS A 285 -2.43 -19.99 13.72
CA LYS A 285 -1.14 -19.43 14.15
C LYS A 285 -0.20 -19.02 13.01
N ASN A 286 -0.35 -19.65 11.85
CA ASN A 286 0.47 -19.42 10.66
C ASN A 286 -0.28 -18.69 9.53
N ALA A 287 -1.46 -18.12 9.83
CA ALA A 287 -2.28 -17.37 8.88
C ALA A 287 -3.10 -16.32 9.63
N ALA A 288 -2.51 -15.14 9.83
CA ALA A 288 -3.12 -14.04 10.58
C ALA A 288 -4.19 -13.27 9.77
N ASP A 289 -4.36 -13.59 8.50
CA ASP A 289 -5.19 -12.86 7.54
C ASP A 289 -6.55 -12.46 8.15
N LEU A 290 -7.37 -13.42 8.56
CA LEU A 290 -8.67 -13.13 9.18
C LEU A 290 -8.58 -12.52 10.59
N ALA A 291 -7.43 -12.55 11.27
CA ALA A 291 -7.25 -11.83 12.53
C ALA A 291 -7.19 -10.31 12.25
N PHE A 292 -6.52 -9.88 11.19
CA PHE A 292 -6.55 -8.48 10.75
C PHE A 292 -7.96 -8.06 10.32
N THR A 293 -8.68 -8.91 9.59
CA THR A 293 -10.08 -8.65 9.21
C THR A 293 -10.98 -8.43 10.45
N MET A 294 -10.87 -9.28 11.48
CA MET A 294 -11.63 -9.13 12.73
C MET A 294 -11.20 -7.89 13.52
N HIS A 295 -9.90 -7.57 13.55
CA HIS A 295 -9.40 -6.35 14.17
C HIS A 295 -10.02 -5.11 13.50
N MET A 296 -9.97 -5.03 12.17
CA MET A 296 -10.57 -3.92 11.42
C MET A 296 -12.07 -3.79 11.71
N LEU A 297 -12.81 -4.90 11.70
CA LEU A 297 -14.23 -4.89 12.01
C LEU A 297 -14.51 -4.37 13.42
N SER A 298 -13.71 -4.75 14.42
CA SER A 298 -13.84 -4.27 15.80
C SER A 298 -13.67 -2.75 15.89
N TYR A 299 -12.71 -2.20 15.17
CA TYR A 299 -12.35 -0.78 15.16
C TYR A 299 -13.24 0.09 14.28
N LEU A 300 -14.02 -0.52 13.39
CA LEU A 300 -14.90 0.19 12.45
C LEU A 300 -16.05 0.87 13.18
N SER A 301 -16.40 2.09 12.77
CA SER A 301 -17.60 2.78 13.21
C SER A 301 -18.87 2.11 12.63
N ASN A 302 -20.01 2.38 13.24
CA ASN A 302 -21.29 1.79 12.79
C ASN A 302 -21.68 2.24 11.38
N SER A 303 -21.31 3.43 10.98
CA SER A 303 -21.54 3.98 9.64
C SER A 303 -20.34 3.87 8.71
N GLY A 304 -19.22 3.33 9.22
CA GLY A 304 -17.97 3.21 8.49
C GLY A 304 -17.95 2.07 7.48
N THR A 305 -16.97 2.14 6.60
CA THR A 305 -16.66 1.06 5.64
C THR A 305 -15.19 0.66 5.78
N ALA A 306 -14.94 -0.65 5.85
CA ALA A 306 -13.58 -1.19 5.78
C ALA A 306 -13.38 -1.94 4.46
N ALA A 307 -12.20 -1.78 3.85
CA ALA A 307 -11.81 -2.52 2.65
C ALA A 307 -10.38 -3.07 2.84
N ILE A 308 -10.27 -4.38 2.81
CA ILE A 308 -9.02 -5.11 3.04
C ILE A 308 -8.65 -5.92 1.80
N VAL A 309 -7.37 -5.85 1.43
CA VAL A 309 -6.82 -6.75 0.40
C VAL A 309 -6.43 -8.05 1.05
N GLU A 310 -6.97 -9.14 0.54
CA GLU A 310 -6.79 -10.46 1.11
C GLU A 310 -6.28 -11.47 0.08
N PHE A 311 -5.62 -12.49 0.59
CA PHE A 311 -5.31 -13.68 -0.18
C PHE A 311 -6.59 -14.52 -0.38
N PRO A 312 -6.93 -15.00 -1.60
CA PRO A 312 -8.21 -15.65 -1.84
C PRO A 312 -8.47 -16.92 -1.00
N GLY A 313 -7.43 -17.49 -0.40
CA GLY A 313 -7.55 -18.63 0.50
C GLY A 313 -8.47 -18.39 1.68
N VAL A 314 -8.52 -17.15 2.20
CA VAL A 314 -9.42 -16.78 3.32
C VAL A 314 -10.90 -16.99 2.99
N LEU A 315 -11.25 -16.95 1.70
CA LEU A 315 -12.62 -17.08 1.22
C LEU A 315 -13.16 -18.51 1.28
N TYR A 316 -12.28 -19.55 1.31
CA TYR A 316 -12.72 -20.96 1.21
C TYR A 316 -12.00 -21.95 2.12
N ARG A 317 -10.87 -21.59 2.76
CA ARG A 317 -10.17 -22.53 3.65
C ARG A 317 -11.06 -22.99 4.81
N GLY A 318 -10.86 -24.25 5.24
CA GLY A 318 -11.63 -24.89 6.30
C GLY A 318 -11.19 -24.53 7.72
N ASN A 319 -11.62 -25.32 8.69
CA ASN A 319 -11.26 -25.24 10.11
C ASN A 319 -11.59 -23.87 10.78
N ALA A 320 -10.61 -23.24 11.43
CA ALA A 320 -10.80 -21.98 12.14
C ALA A 320 -11.27 -20.85 11.21
N GLU A 321 -10.70 -20.75 10.00
CA GLU A 321 -11.07 -19.72 9.02
C GLU A 321 -12.52 -19.87 8.56
N ALA A 322 -13.02 -21.12 8.41
CA ALA A 322 -14.44 -21.37 8.08
C ALA A 322 -15.37 -20.84 9.17
N LYS A 323 -15.04 -21.08 10.45
CA LYS A 323 -15.84 -20.58 11.59
C LYS A 323 -15.83 -19.05 11.68
N ILE A 324 -14.71 -18.41 11.37
CA ILE A 324 -14.62 -16.94 11.33
C ILE A 324 -15.50 -16.42 10.20
N ARG A 325 -15.44 -16.98 8.99
CA ARG A 325 -16.32 -16.59 7.87
C ARG A 325 -17.79 -16.80 8.20
N GLU A 326 -18.15 -17.94 8.80
CA GLU A 326 -19.51 -18.19 9.27
C GLU A 326 -19.98 -17.09 10.23
N CYS A 327 -19.14 -16.71 11.20
CA CYS A 327 -19.43 -15.60 12.12
C CYS A 327 -19.64 -14.29 11.37
N LEU A 328 -18.74 -13.90 10.48
CA LEU A 328 -18.83 -12.64 9.71
C LEU A 328 -20.08 -12.59 8.83
N VAL A 329 -20.47 -13.72 8.20
CA VAL A 329 -21.68 -13.80 7.37
C VAL A 329 -22.93 -13.70 8.24
N LYS A 330 -23.00 -14.43 9.35
CA LYS A 330 -24.14 -14.39 10.28
C LYS A 330 -24.33 -13.01 10.93
N GLU A 331 -23.25 -12.31 11.23
CA GLU A 331 -23.28 -10.92 11.73
C GLU A 331 -23.67 -9.92 10.62
N ASN A 332 -23.85 -10.37 9.39
CA ASN A 332 -24.21 -9.56 8.21
C ASN A 332 -23.25 -8.39 7.97
N VAL A 333 -21.95 -8.60 8.14
CA VAL A 333 -20.95 -7.53 8.02
C VAL A 333 -20.19 -7.54 6.69
N ILE A 334 -20.31 -8.61 5.89
CA ILE A 334 -19.66 -8.69 4.57
C ILE A 334 -20.53 -7.96 3.54
N ASP A 335 -20.04 -6.84 3.02
CA ASP A 335 -20.77 -6.01 2.05
C ASP A 335 -20.45 -6.41 0.60
N CYS A 336 -19.15 -6.62 0.30
CA CYS A 336 -18.72 -6.99 -1.05
C CYS A 336 -17.45 -7.85 -1.02
N VAL A 337 -17.32 -8.74 -2.01
CA VAL A 337 -16.10 -9.50 -2.30
C VAL A 337 -15.72 -9.27 -3.76
N ILE A 338 -14.53 -8.74 -4.03
CA ILE A 338 -14.06 -8.41 -5.37
C ILE A 338 -12.84 -9.28 -5.70
N ALA A 339 -12.93 -10.16 -6.69
CA ALA A 339 -11.78 -10.88 -7.21
C ALA A 339 -10.96 -9.95 -8.11
N LEU A 340 -9.67 -9.77 -7.80
CA LEU A 340 -8.76 -8.94 -8.59
C LEU A 340 -7.96 -9.78 -9.59
N PRO A 341 -7.43 -9.15 -10.65
CA PRO A 341 -6.51 -9.81 -11.58
C PRO A 341 -5.28 -10.35 -10.87
N ASN A 342 -4.73 -11.43 -11.38
CA ASN A 342 -3.43 -11.90 -10.96
C ASN A 342 -2.32 -10.92 -11.37
N ASN A 343 -1.12 -11.09 -10.78
CA ASN A 343 0.08 -10.35 -11.18
C ASN A 343 -0.05 -8.82 -11.11
N LEU A 344 -0.93 -8.27 -10.24
CA LEU A 344 -1.03 -6.83 -9.94
C LEU A 344 0.05 -6.39 -8.95
N PHE A 345 0.24 -7.14 -7.86
CA PHE A 345 1.10 -6.77 -6.75
C PHE A 345 2.57 -7.10 -7.03
N PHE A 346 3.47 -6.29 -6.48
CA PHE A 346 4.90 -6.57 -6.53
C PHE A 346 5.24 -7.79 -5.66
N GLY A 347 6.22 -8.57 -6.09
CA GLY A 347 6.68 -9.76 -5.34
C GLY A 347 5.80 -11.00 -5.45
N THR A 348 4.58 -10.90 -5.99
CA THR A 348 3.68 -12.05 -6.19
C THR A 348 3.02 -12.05 -7.55
N SER A 349 2.77 -13.24 -8.09
CA SER A 349 1.92 -13.44 -9.28
C SER A 349 0.50 -13.92 -8.93
N ILE A 350 0.22 -14.09 -7.64
CA ILE A 350 -1.04 -14.65 -7.16
C ILE A 350 -2.14 -13.60 -7.30
N ALA A 351 -3.35 -14.01 -7.69
CA ALA A 351 -4.53 -13.18 -7.63
C ALA A 351 -4.86 -12.85 -6.17
N THR A 352 -5.35 -11.65 -5.92
CA THR A 352 -5.84 -11.20 -4.62
C THR A 352 -7.32 -10.89 -4.69
N CYS A 353 -7.94 -10.60 -3.55
CA CYS A 353 -9.31 -10.12 -3.51
C CYS A 353 -9.43 -8.94 -2.56
N ILE A 354 -10.47 -8.13 -2.73
CA ILE A 354 -10.87 -7.11 -1.77
C ILE A 354 -12.09 -7.62 -1.01
N LEU A 355 -12.00 -7.63 0.32
CA LEU A 355 -13.13 -7.88 1.20
C LEU A 355 -13.60 -6.54 1.77
N VAL A 356 -14.86 -6.19 1.54
CA VAL A 356 -15.48 -4.95 2.03
C VAL A 356 -16.41 -5.27 3.19
N LEU A 357 -16.24 -4.57 4.31
CA LEU A 357 -17.01 -4.78 5.54
C LEU A 357 -17.80 -3.52 5.90
N LYS A 358 -19.03 -3.72 6.38
CA LYS A 358 -19.90 -2.70 6.96
C LYS A 358 -20.67 -3.28 8.14
N LYS A 359 -20.83 -2.52 9.24
CA LYS A 359 -21.58 -2.99 10.42
C LYS A 359 -23.10 -2.87 10.25
N ASN A 360 -23.59 -1.76 9.71
CA ASN A 360 -25.02 -1.47 9.62
C ASN A 360 -25.51 -1.54 8.17
N LYS A 361 -25.49 -2.75 7.59
CA LYS A 361 -26.10 -2.98 6.28
C LYS A 361 -27.61 -2.88 6.38
N LYS A 362 -28.25 -2.36 5.31
CA LYS A 362 -29.71 -2.24 5.23
C LYS A 362 -30.40 -3.52 4.76
N ASP A 363 -29.65 -4.39 4.11
CA ASP A 363 -30.08 -5.66 3.56
C ASP A 363 -29.11 -6.78 3.97
N ASP A 364 -29.46 -8.01 3.67
CA ASP A 364 -28.69 -9.22 3.99
C ASP A 364 -27.86 -9.74 2.80
N THR A 365 -27.75 -8.92 1.73
CA THR A 365 -27.05 -9.33 0.51
C THR A 365 -25.58 -8.97 0.53
N THR A 366 -24.73 -9.87 0.01
CA THR A 366 -23.32 -9.62 -0.30
C THR A 366 -23.17 -9.53 -1.81
N LEU A 367 -22.45 -8.51 -2.28
CA LEU A 367 -22.10 -8.35 -3.69
C LEU A 367 -20.80 -9.08 -4.00
N PHE A 368 -20.80 -9.91 -5.04
CA PHE A 368 -19.62 -10.60 -5.56
C PHE A 368 -19.28 -10.02 -6.93
N ILE A 369 -18.06 -9.53 -7.11
CA ILE A 369 -17.58 -8.94 -8.37
C ILE A 369 -16.37 -9.75 -8.88
N ASP A 370 -16.47 -10.26 -10.09
CA ASP A 370 -15.34 -10.88 -10.77
C ASP A 370 -14.61 -9.87 -11.67
N ALA A 371 -13.64 -9.19 -11.10
CA ALA A 371 -12.78 -8.27 -11.84
C ALA A 371 -11.46 -8.96 -12.31
N SER A 372 -11.37 -10.28 -12.26
CA SER A 372 -10.14 -11.03 -12.58
C SER A 372 -9.64 -10.79 -14.02
N LYS A 373 -10.53 -10.40 -14.92
CA LYS A 373 -10.23 -10.07 -16.33
C LYS A 373 -10.09 -8.56 -16.59
N GLU A 374 -10.31 -7.70 -15.58
CA GLU A 374 -10.28 -6.25 -15.71
C GLU A 374 -8.85 -5.71 -15.55
N PHE A 375 -8.03 -5.84 -16.56
CA PHE A 375 -6.66 -5.31 -16.56
C PHE A 375 -6.13 -5.04 -17.96
N VAL A 376 -5.00 -4.32 -17.99
CA VAL A 376 -4.13 -4.22 -19.16
C VAL A 376 -2.75 -4.73 -18.78
N LYS A 377 -2.04 -5.32 -19.75
CA LYS A 377 -0.64 -5.70 -19.55
C LYS A 377 0.27 -4.48 -19.68
N GLU A 378 1.12 -4.27 -18.67
CA GLU A 378 2.17 -3.25 -18.69
C GLU A 378 3.51 -3.94 -18.37
N GLY A 379 4.28 -4.24 -19.40
CA GLY A 379 5.49 -5.06 -19.28
C GLY A 379 5.19 -6.48 -18.78
N LYS A 380 5.77 -6.82 -17.62
CA LYS A 380 5.58 -8.14 -16.98
C LYS A 380 4.43 -8.15 -15.96
N LYS A 381 3.75 -7.05 -15.72
CA LYS A 381 2.69 -6.89 -14.72
C LYS A 381 1.35 -6.59 -15.37
N ASN A 382 0.29 -6.89 -14.64
CA ASN A 382 -1.06 -6.43 -14.95
C ASN A 382 -1.29 -5.11 -14.21
N LYS A 383 -2.14 -4.24 -14.75
CA LYS A 383 -2.47 -2.94 -14.19
C LYS A 383 -3.95 -2.62 -14.35
N LEU A 384 -4.56 -2.04 -13.33
CA LEU A 384 -5.92 -1.51 -13.37
C LEU A 384 -5.89 -0.09 -13.94
N LYS A 385 -6.28 0.10 -15.19
CA LYS A 385 -6.49 1.46 -15.75
C LYS A 385 -7.69 2.15 -15.12
N ALA A 386 -7.83 3.44 -15.35
CA ALA A 386 -8.96 4.23 -14.85
C ALA A 386 -10.30 3.61 -15.22
N CYS A 387 -10.48 3.16 -16.48
CA CYS A 387 -11.73 2.51 -16.92
C CYS A 387 -12.04 1.21 -16.16
N ASN A 388 -11.01 0.40 -15.82
CA ASN A 388 -11.21 -0.83 -15.03
C ASN A 388 -11.67 -0.48 -13.61
N ARG A 389 -10.99 0.48 -12.95
CA ARG A 389 -11.36 0.93 -11.61
C ARG A 389 -12.76 1.53 -11.57
N GLU A 390 -13.10 2.36 -12.56
CA GLU A 390 -14.42 2.96 -12.68
C GLU A 390 -15.51 1.91 -12.85
N LYS A 391 -15.31 0.90 -13.70
CA LYS A 391 -16.24 -0.21 -13.88
C LYS A 391 -16.49 -0.97 -12.59
N ILE A 392 -15.42 -1.30 -11.84
CA ILE A 392 -15.52 -1.99 -10.55
C ILE A 392 -16.28 -1.11 -9.54
N LEU A 393 -15.89 0.16 -9.43
CA LEU A 393 -16.51 1.10 -8.51
C LEU A 393 -17.99 1.34 -8.83
N GLN A 394 -18.33 1.55 -10.10
CA GLN A 394 -19.72 1.75 -10.53
C GLN A 394 -20.57 0.51 -10.22
N THR A 395 -20.04 -0.68 -10.46
CA THR A 395 -20.74 -1.95 -10.11
C THR A 395 -20.97 -2.06 -8.61
N TYR A 396 -19.97 -1.68 -7.80
CA TYR A 396 -20.10 -1.63 -6.35
C TYR A 396 -21.21 -0.65 -5.89
N ILE A 397 -21.28 0.52 -6.53
CA ILE A 397 -22.27 1.57 -6.24
C ILE A 397 -23.67 1.14 -6.65
N GLU A 398 -23.84 0.64 -7.86
CA GLU A 398 -25.15 0.30 -8.42
C GLU A 398 -25.74 -0.96 -7.83
N ARG A 399 -24.93 -1.91 -7.38
CA ARG A 399 -25.34 -3.22 -6.82
C ARG A 399 -26.34 -3.95 -7.71
N LYS A 400 -26.17 -3.88 -9.04
CA LYS A 400 -27.00 -4.57 -10.01
C LYS A 400 -26.26 -5.78 -10.56
N GLU A 401 -26.94 -6.91 -10.66
CA GLU A 401 -26.33 -8.11 -11.25
C GLU A 401 -26.00 -7.90 -12.73
N VAL A 402 -24.81 -8.34 -13.11
CA VAL A 402 -24.30 -8.33 -14.48
C VAL A 402 -23.76 -9.71 -14.80
N LYS A 403 -24.33 -10.35 -15.79
CA LYS A 403 -23.93 -11.71 -16.21
C LYS A 403 -22.42 -11.77 -16.45
N HIS A 404 -21.79 -12.80 -15.92
CA HIS A 404 -20.34 -13.07 -16.00
C HIS A 404 -19.43 -12.00 -15.34
N PHE A 405 -20.01 -11.04 -14.59
CA PHE A 405 -19.23 -10.01 -13.94
C PHE A 405 -19.57 -9.82 -12.47
N CYS A 406 -20.85 -9.76 -12.08
CA CYS A 406 -21.21 -9.65 -10.68
C CYS A 406 -22.54 -10.31 -10.36
N ALA A 407 -22.71 -10.75 -9.11
CA ALA A 407 -23.93 -11.34 -8.58
C ALA A 407 -24.17 -10.91 -7.13
N LEU A 408 -25.44 -10.94 -6.72
CA LEU A 408 -25.86 -10.75 -5.33
C LEU A 408 -26.21 -12.10 -4.70
N ALA A 409 -25.79 -12.31 -3.47
CA ALA A 409 -26.21 -13.47 -2.68
C ALA A 409 -26.61 -13.04 -1.28
N ASN A 410 -27.76 -13.49 -0.83
CA ASN A 410 -28.22 -13.31 0.55
C ASN A 410 -27.52 -14.31 1.49
N ILE A 411 -27.68 -14.13 2.79
CA ILE A 411 -27.07 -14.98 3.82
C ILE A 411 -27.44 -16.44 3.62
N GLU A 412 -28.69 -16.76 3.25
CA GLU A 412 -29.15 -18.14 3.04
C GLU A 412 -28.38 -18.83 1.91
N LYS A 413 -28.23 -18.16 0.76
CA LYS A 413 -27.46 -18.66 -0.38
C LYS A 413 -25.97 -18.84 -0.04
N ILE A 414 -25.40 -17.98 0.80
CA ILE A 414 -24.00 -18.12 1.27
C ILE A 414 -23.90 -19.31 2.24
N GLN A 415 -24.87 -19.52 3.11
CA GLN A 415 -24.95 -20.68 4.00
C GLN A 415 -25.06 -21.99 3.24
N GLU A 416 -25.89 -22.07 2.19
CA GLU A 416 -26.01 -23.24 1.29
C GLU A 416 -24.67 -23.58 0.61
N ASN A 417 -23.78 -22.61 0.45
CA ASN A 417 -22.41 -22.78 -0.05
C ASN A 417 -21.36 -22.98 1.07
N ASP A 418 -21.75 -23.45 2.26
CA ASP A 418 -20.86 -23.69 3.40
C ASP A 418 -20.05 -22.44 3.79
N TYR A 419 -20.66 -21.27 3.72
CA TYR A 419 -19.99 -19.97 3.97
C TYR A 419 -18.73 -19.74 3.13
N ASN A 420 -18.65 -20.37 1.97
CA ASN A 420 -17.61 -20.14 0.98
C ASN A 420 -17.88 -18.81 0.27
N LEU A 421 -16.93 -17.88 0.33
CA LEU A 421 -17.04 -16.54 -0.24
C LEU A 421 -16.28 -16.39 -1.58
N SER A 422 -15.84 -17.47 -2.19
CA SER A 422 -15.15 -17.41 -3.49
C SER A 422 -16.08 -16.89 -4.56
N VAL A 423 -15.68 -15.82 -5.25
CA VAL A 423 -16.50 -15.13 -6.25
C VAL A 423 -17.03 -16.06 -7.34
N ASN A 424 -16.24 -17.03 -7.79
CA ASN A 424 -16.61 -18.00 -8.82
C ASN A 424 -17.72 -18.98 -8.39
N ARG A 425 -18.17 -18.99 -7.13
CA ARG A 425 -19.33 -19.74 -6.66
C ARG A 425 -20.66 -19.01 -6.95
N TYR A 426 -20.57 -17.69 -7.13
CA TYR A 426 -21.74 -16.82 -7.28
C TYR A 426 -21.81 -16.18 -8.67
N VAL A 427 -20.66 -15.86 -9.26
CA VAL A 427 -20.55 -15.30 -10.60
C VAL A 427 -20.22 -16.40 -11.59
N GLU A 428 -21.17 -16.68 -12.50
CA GLU A 428 -20.99 -17.68 -13.56
C GLU A 428 -19.85 -17.21 -14.51
N GLN A 429 -18.87 -18.09 -14.72
CA GLN A 429 -17.80 -17.81 -15.66
C GLN A 429 -18.31 -17.89 -17.10
N GLU A 430 -17.76 -17.01 -17.95
CA GLU A 430 -17.99 -17.12 -19.40
C GLU A 430 -17.38 -18.42 -19.92
N ASP A 431 -18.17 -19.25 -20.56
CA ASP A 431 -17.67 -20.49 -21.16
C ASP A 431 -16.85 -20.14 -22.40
N THR A 432 -15.55 -19.97 -22.18
CA THR A 432 -14.58 -19.68 -23.25
C THR A 432 -14.03 -20.93 -23.92
N LYS A 433 -14.64 -22.12 -23.67
CA LYS A 433 -14.26 -23.33 -24.37
C LYS A 433 -14.57 -23.13 -25.86
N GLU A 434 -13.54 -22.98 -26.67
CA GLU A 434 -13.68 -23.16 -28.10
C GLU A 434 -14.31 -24.53 -28.34
N ALA A 435 -15.40 -24.52 -29.09
CA ALA A 435 -15.99 -25.80 -29.57
C ALA A 435 -14.95 -26.47 -30.48
N ILE A 436 -14.12 -27.32 -29.89
CA ILE A 436 -13.11 -28.04 -30.66
C ILE A 436 -13.85 -29.03 -31.58
N ASP A 437 -13.83 -28.72 -32.85
CA ASP A 437 -14.28 -29.70 -33.85
C ASP A 437 -13.23 -30.82 -33.95
N ILE A 438 -13.48 -31.88 -33.20
CA ILE A 438 -12.61 -33.07 -33.16
C ILE A 438 -12.39 -33.65 -34.56
N LYS A 439 -13.35 -33.52 -35.48
CA LYS A 439 -13.21 -34.04 -36.83
C LYS A 439 -12.25 -33.19 -37.64
N ALA A 440 -12.38 -31.87 -37.54
CA ALA A 440 -11.46 -30.94 -38.19
C ALA A 440 -10.02 -31.08 -37.66
N LEU A 441 -9.88 -31.19 -36.33
CA LEU A 441 -8.57 -31.38 -35.69
C LEU A 441 -7.92 -32.73 -36.08
N ASN A 442 -8.68 -33.81 -36.12
CA ASN A 442 -8.18 -35.11 -36.58
C ASN A 442 -7.77 -35.08 -38.06
N SER A 443 -8.51 -34.37 -38.91
CA SER A 443 -8.15 -34.18 -40.31
C SER A 443 -6.82 -33.40 -40.46
N GLU A 444 -6.65 -32.35 -39.67
CA GLU A 444 -5.41 -31.57 -39.65
C GLU A 444 -4.21 -32.40 -39.15
N ILE A 445 -4.39 -33.15 -38.08
CA ILE A 445 -3.39 -34.12 -37.56
C ILE A 445 -2.99 -35.10 -38.66
N SER A 446 -3.96 -35.69 -39.35
CA SER A 446 -3.68 -36.66 -40.45
C SER A 446 -2.84 -36.02 -41.55
N GLN A 447 -3.18 -34.80 -41.99
CA GLN A 447 -2.40 -34.07 -42.99
C GLN A 447 -0.97 -33.75 -42.53
N ILE A 448 -0.79 -33.43 -41.23
CA ILE A 448 0.54 -33.18 -40.67
C ILE A 448 1.37 -34.44 -40.65
N VAL A 449 0.79 -35.58 -40.27
CA VAL A 449 1.45 -36.90 -40.25
C VAL A 449 1.86 -37.33 -41.65
N GLU A 450 1.01 -37.12 -42.66
CA GLU A 450 1.33 -37.42 -44.09
C GLU A 450 2.50 -36.57 -44.57
N LYS A 451 2.48 -35.24 -44.29
CA LYS A 451 3.59 -34.37 -44.63
C LYS A 451 4.90 -34.75 -43.92
N GLN A 452 4.83 -35.13 -42.66
CA GLN A 452 5.99 -35.61 -41.89
C GLN A 452 6.57 -36.89 -42.51
N SER A 453 5.71 -37.86 -42.88
CA SER A 453 6.14 -39.08 -43.54
C SER A 453 6.80 -38.84 -44.90
N ALA A 454 6.23 -37.95 -45.72
CA ALA A 454 6.80 -37.56 -46.99
C ALA A 454 8.18 -36.90 -46.86
N LEU A 455 8.32 -35.98 -45.86
CA LEU A 455 9.61 -35.31 -45.57
C LEU A 455 10.65 -36.35 -45.09
N ARG A 456 10.25 -37.28 -44.25
CA ARG A 456 11.15 -38.35 -43.75
C ARG A 456 11.66 -39.21 -44.88
N ASN A 457 10.79 -39.67 -45.75
CA ASN A 457 11.16 -40.48 -46.92
C ASN A 457 12.11 -39.73 -47.86
N ARG A 458 11.87 -38.46 -48.03
CA ARG A 458 12.76 -37.60 -48.87
C ARG A 458 14.15 -37.44 -48.25
N LEU A 459 14.21 -37.32 -46.91
CA LEU A 459 15.46 -37.21 -46.15
C LEU A 459 16.24 -38.52 -46.21
N GLU A 460 15.55 -39.69 -46.09
CA GLU A 460 16.15 -41.01 -46.28
C GLU A 460 16.68 -41.25 -47.70
N SER A 461 15.98 -40.75 -48.73
CA SER A 461 16.48 -40.81 -50.13
C SER A 461 17.76 -39.97 -50.29
N ILE A 462 17.82 -38.76 -49.73
CA ILE A 462 19.01 -37.91 -49.81
C ILE A 462 20.19 -38.55 -49.07
N ILE A 463 19.96 -39.17 -47.90
CA ILE A 463 21.01 -39.86 -47.15
C ILE A 463 21.57 -41.03 -47.97
N LYS A 464 20.71 -41.80 -48.63
CA LYS A 464 21.13 -42.91 -49.52
C LYS A 464 21.95 -42.42 -50.72
N GLU A 465 21.62 -41.25 -51.30
CA GLU A 465 22.38 -40.64 -52.39
C GLU A 465 23.74 -40.10 -51.92
N LEU A 466 23.89 -39.75 -50.66
CA LEU A 466 25.14 -39.26 -50.08
C LEU A 466 26.07 -40.41 -49.60
N GLU A 467 25.47 -41.58 -49.33
CA GLU A 467 26.20 -42.77 -48.91
C GLU A 467 26.66 -43.66 -50.08
N ALA A 468 26.18 -43.37 -51.32
CA ALA A 468 26.54 -44.07 -52.56
C ALA A 468 27.69 -43.33 -53.29
#